data_c917ec4c33100b1cd500cf4ac9c1fe3e
#
_entry.id   c917ec4c33100b1cd500cf4ac9c1fe3e
#
_cell.length_a   1.000
_cell.length_b   1.000
_cell.length_c   1.000
_cell.angle_alpha   90.00
_cell.angle_beta   90.00
_cell.angle_gamma   90.00
#
_symmetry.space_group_name_H-M   'P 1'
#
loop_
_entity.id
_entity.type
_entity.pdbx_description
1 polymer ?
#
loop_
_entity_poly.entity_id
_entity_poly.type
_entity_poly.pdbx_seq_one_letter_code
_entity_poly.pdbx_strand_id
1 'polypeptide(L)'
;MISGSCHCGQVRWTFNGLPGTATACNCTVCRRYGVLWAYDYEGEAIHVTGPTRTYLTGDKSIGFHFCGDCGCVAYWRALAPGKDGRRRIAVNLRLAEPQDEADIAIEHFDGLEKFEDLGQDGRKVWDMWF
;
A
#
# COMPACT_ATOMS: atom_id res chain seq x y z
N MET A 1 2.51 16.07 2.68
CA MET A 1 2.57 14.77 3.40
C MET A 1 1.17 14.25 3.62
N ILE A 2 0.95 12.97 3.36
CA ILE A 2 -0.29 12.31 3.71
C ILE A 2 -0.02 11.23 4.77
N SER A 3 -1.05 10.85 5.50
CA SER A 3 -0.95 9.84 6.56
C SER A 3 -2.18 8.95 6.56
N GLY A 4 -2.00 7.74 7.04
CA GLY A 4 -3.08 6.79 7.23
C GLY A 4 -2.97 6.07 8.55
N SER A 5 -4.09 5.51 8.99
CA SER A 5 -4.13 4.67 10.18
C SER A 5 -5.11 3.53 9.98
N CYS A 6 -4.87 2.43 10.69
CA CYS A 6 -5.89 1.39 10.81
C CYS A 6 -7.10 1.94 11.57
N HIS A 7 -8.21 1.23 11.51
CA HIS A 7 -9.46 1.72 12.09
C HIS A 7 -9.35 2.03 13.58
N CYS A 8 -8.66 1.20 14.35
CA CYS A 8 -8.48 1.44 15.80
C CYS A 8 -7.35 2.44 16.13
N GLY A 9 -6.57 2.86 15.14
CA GLY A 9 -5.52 3.88 15.31
C GLY A 9 -4.17 3.38 15.79
N GLN A 10 -4.01 2.07 16.06
CA GLN A 10 -2.74 1.54 16.58
C GLN A 10 -1.62 1.50 15.55
N VAL A 11 -1.96 1.21 14.30
CA VAL A 11 -1.00 1.12 13.19
C VAL A 11 -1.16 2.35 12.32
N ARG A 12 -0.05 3.05 12.09
CA ARG A 12 -0.03 4.32 11.35
C ARG A 12 1.10 4.35 10.35
N TRP A 13 0.91 5.11 9.29
CA TRP A 13 1.96 5.38 8.32
C TRP A 13 1.90 6.86 7.87
N THR A 14 3.02 7.35 7.43
CA THR A 14 3.14 8.65 6.75
C THR A 14 3.85 8.47 5.42
N PHE A 15 3.48 9.31 4.44
CA PHE A 15 4.12 9.38 3.14
C PHE A 15 4.52 10.85 2.90
N ASN A 16 5.82 11.12 2.75
CA ASN A 16 6.33 12.47 2.52
C ASN A 16 6.01 12.91 1.09
N GLY A 17 5.33 14.04 0.94
CA GLY A 17 4.80 14.49 -0.33
C GLY A 17 3.54 13.73 -0.73
N LEU A 18 3.25 13.69 -2.03
CA LEU A 18 2.15 12.93 -2.59
C LEU A 18 2.71 11.81 -3.48
N PRO A 19 2.18 10.59 -3.36
CA PRO A 19 2.54 9.55 -4.33
C PRO A 19 2.11 9.95 -5.73
N GLY A 20 2.88 9.54 -6.73
CA GLY A 20 2.54 9.82 -8.13
C GLY A 20 1.30 9.06 -8.60
N THR A 21 1.13 7.84 -8.10
CA THR A 21 -0.01 6.98 -8.42
C THR A 21 -0.40 6.12 -7.23
N ALA A 22 -1.63 5.63 -7.28
CA ALA A 22 -2.14 4.59 -6.39
C ALA A 22 -2.32 3.31 -7.20
N THR A 23 -1.67 2.22 -6.81
CA THR A 23 -1.71 0.98 -7.56
C THR A 23 -2.85 0.08 -7.11
N ALA A 24 -3.73 -0.25 -8.06
CA ALA A 24 -4.75 -1.28 -7.91
C ALA A 24 -4.24 -2.58 -8.56
N CYS A 25 -3.88 -3.55 -7.73
CA CYS A 25 -3.37 -4.85 -8.16
C CYS A 25 -4.49 -5.89 -8.13
N ASN A 26 -4.62 -6.67 -9.20
CA ASN A 26 -5.64 -7.72 -9.32
C ASN A 26 -5.20 -9.09 -8.83
N CYS A 27 -4.02 -9.22 -8.23
CA CYS A 27 -3.55 -10.50 -7.71
C CYS A 27 -4.48 -11.06 -6.64
N THR A 28 -4.35 -12.36 -6.36
CA THR A 28 -5.29 -13.05 -5.48
C THR A 28 -5.36 -12.47 -4.08
N VAL A 29 -4.27 -11.94 -3.54
CA VAL A 29 -4.23 -11.35 -2.21
C VAL A 29 -4.65 -9.88 -2.21
N CYS A 30 -4.09 -9.07 -3.12
CA CYS A 30 -4.38 -7.63 -3.12
C CYS A 30 -5.85 -7.32 -3.40
N ARG A 31 -6.48 -8.03 -4.34
CA ARG A 31 -7.91 -7.82 -4.63
C ARG A 31 -8.81 -8.24 -3.45
N ARG A 32 -8.39 -9.24 -2.66
CA ARG A 32 -9.14 -9.67 -1.47
C ARG A 32 -9.01 -8.68 -0.33
N TYR A 33 -7.85 -8.07 -0.17
CA TYR A 33 -7.66 -6.99 0.79
C TYR A 33 -8.36 -5.70 0.36
N GLY A 34 -8.60 -5.50 -0.93
CA GLY A 34 -9.17 -4.27 -1.45
C GLY A 34 -8.26 -3.06 -1.31
N VAL A 35 -6.95 -3.28 -1.37
CA VAL A 35 -5.95 -2.25 -1.12
C VAL A 35 -5.66 -1.39 -2.35
N LEU A 36 -5.18 -0.18 -2.09
CA LEU A 36 -4.54 0.69 -3.08
C LEU A 36 -3.14 1.03 -2.56
N TRP A 37 -2.11 0.65 -3.32
CA TRP A 37 -0.73 0.77 -2.85
C TRP A 37 -0.05 2.04 -3.35
N ALA A 38 0.72 2.67 -2.46
CA ALA A 38 1.71 3.67 -2.82
C ALA A 38 3.08 3.16 -2.40
N TYR A 39 4.03 3.14 -3.32
CA TYR A 39 5.35 2.53 -3.14
C TYR A 39 6.41 3.57 -2.88
N ASP A 40 7.35 3.23 -2.02
CA ASP A 40 8.60 3.96 -1.82
C ASP A 40 9.57 3.07 -1.02
N TYR A 41 10.51 3.71 -0.33
CA TYR A 41 11.48 3.04 0.53
C TYR A 41 11.27 3.43 1.98
N GLU A 42 11.38 2.44 2.87
CA GLU A 42 11.23 2.62 4.30
C GLU A 42 12.31 3.53 4.86
N GLY A 43 11.91 4.52 5.67
CA GLY A 43 12.81 5.51 6.23
C GLY A 43 13.11 6.68 5.31
N GLU A 44 12.63 6.64 4.06
CA GLU A 44 12.71 7.75 3.11
C GLU A 44 11.35 8.44 3.03
N ALA A 45 10.54 8.20 1.98
CA ALA A 45 9.21 8.80 1.93
C ALA A 45 8.23 8.15 2.91
N ILE A 46 8.40 6.86 3.23
CA ILE A 46 7.45 6.12 4.05
C ILE A 46 8.01 5.82 5.43
N HIS A 47 7.22 6.16 6.47
CA HIS A 47 7.47 5.79 7.85
C HIS A 47 6.25 5.09 8.42
N VAL A 48 6.46 4.01 9.19
CA VAL A 48 5.38 3.21 9.78
C VAL A 48 5.59 3.06 11.27
N THR A 49 4.50 3.00 12.03
CA THR A 49 4.52 2.80 13.49
C THR A 49 3.39 1.88 13.92
N GLY A 50 3.55 1.29 15.08
CA GLY A 50 2.54 0.46 15.72
C GLY A 50 2.76 -1.03 15.51
N PRO A 51 2.18 -1.86 16.39
CA PRO A 51 2.36 -3.30 16.35
C PRO A 51 1.51 -3.92 15.23
N THR A 52 2.12 -4.82 14.46
CA THR A 52 1.43 -5.53 13.39
C THR A 52 1.61 -7.04 13.50
N ARG A 53 0.70 -7.77 12.87
CA ARG A 53 0.90 -9.16 12.50
C ARG A 53 1.23 -9.21 11.01
N THR A 54 1.93 -10.25 10.58
CA THR A 54 2.43 -10.37 9.22
C THR A 54 1.88 -11.62 8.54
N TYR A 55 1.40 -11.46 7.31
CA TYR A 55 1.00 -12.56 6.45
C TYR A 55 1.99 -12.69 5.30
N LEU A 56 2.54 -13.89 5.12
CA LEU A 56 3.48 -14.21 4.04
C LEU A 56 2.81 -15.17 3.05
N THR A 57 2.98 -14.91 1.76
CA THR A 57 2.43 -15.74 0.69
C THR A 57 3.33 -15.68 -0.54
N GLY A 58 3.05 -16.53 -1.53
CA GLY A 58 3.82 -16.59 -2.77
C GLY A 58 5.27 -16.99 -2.54
N ASP A 59 6.18 -16.24 -3.13
CA ASP A 59 7.62 -16.43 -2.96
C ASP A 59 8.15 -15.94 -1.61
N LYS A 60 7.27 -15.37 -0.78
CA LYS A 60 7.57 -14.84 0.55
C LYS A 60 8.63 -13.73 0.53
N SER A 61 8.70 -12.96 -0.55
CA SER A 61 9.64 -11.83 -0.66
C SER A 61 9.15 -10.59 0.07
N ILE A 62 7.84 -10.48 0.29
CA ILE A 62 7.21 -9.38 1.03
C ILE A 62 6.29 -9.93 2.11
N GLY A 63 6.11 -9.14 3.18
CA GLY A 63 5.14 -9.44 4.23
C GLY A 63 4.03 -8.39 4.26
N PHE A 64 2.79 -8.83 4.32
CA PHE A 64 1.64 -7.95 4.50
C PHE A 64 1.42 -7.73 5.99
N HIS A 65 1.48 -6.47 6.42
CA HIS A 65 1.37 -6.07 7.82
C HIS A 65 -0.03 -5.56 8.11
N PHE A 66 -0.70 -6.17 9.08
CA PHE A 66 -2.05 -5.79 9.46
C PHE A 66 -2.16 -5.60 10.98
N CYS A 67 -3.12 -4.78 11.40
CA CYS A 67 -3.42 -4.61 12.82
C CYS A 67 -4.04 -5.89 13.37
N GLY A 68 -3.46 -6.41 14.45
CA GLY A 68 -3.98 -7.63 15.09
C GLY A 68 -5.34 -7.44 15.77
N ASP A 69 -5.72 -6.19 16.07
CA ASP A 69 -6.97 -5.88 16.78
C ASP A 69 -8.11 -5.57 15.82
N CYS A 70 -7.91 -4.64 14.84
CA CYS A 70 -8.99 -4.27 13.92
C CYS A 70 -8.89 -4.94 12.54
N GLY A 71 -7.77 -5.57 12.22
CA GLY A 71 -7.61 -6.35 11.00
C GLY A 71 -7.25 -5.56 9.75
N CYS A 72 -7.16 -4.24 9.81
CA CYS A 72 -6.80 -3.43 8.63
C CYS A 72 -5.39 -3.74 8.15
N VAL A 73 -5.24 -4.02 6.84
CA VAL A 73 -3.93 -4.16 6.19
C VAL A 73 -3.37 -2.77 5.95
N ALA A 74 -2.24 -2.47 6.59
CA ALA A 74 -1.68 -1.12 6.56
C ALA A 74 -0.57 -0.95 5.52
N TYR A 75 0.30 -1.92 5.37
CA TYR A 75 1.41 -1.85 4.42
C TYR A 75 1.96 -3.25 4.12
N TRP A 76 2.72 -3.35 3.03
CA TRP A 76 3.62 -4.48 2.88
C TRP A 76 5.07 -3.98 2.91
N ARG A 77 5.96 -4.84 3.35
CA ARG A 77 7.39 -4.55 3.49
C ARG A 77 8.18 -5.71 2.92
N ALA A 78 9.23 -5.42 2.16
CA ALA A 78 10.17 -6.44 1.71
C ALA A 78 10.85 -7.09 2.92
N LEU A 79 11.02 -8.41 2.89
CA LEU A 79 11.65 -9.15 4.00
C LEU A 79 13.13 -8.83 4.15
N ALA A 80 13.77 -8.37 3.06
CA ALA A 80 15.19 -8.01 3.08
C ALA A 80 15.41 -6.73 2.28
N PRO A 81 16.43 -5.92 2.64
CA PRO A 81 16.84 -4.81 1.81
C PRO A 81 17.32 -5.28 0.45
N GLY A 82 17.17 -4.41 -0.57
CA GLY A 82 17.74 -4.64 -1.88
C GLY A 82 19.27 -4.49 -1.89
N LYS A 83 19.87 -4.64 -3.07
CA LYS A 83 21.34 -4.53 -3.25
C LYS A 83 21.89 -3.16 -2.84
N ASP A 84 21.08 -2.11 -2.96
CA ASP A 84 21.43 -0.75 -2.56
C ASP A 84 21.24 -0.47 -1.06
N GLY A 85 20.86 -1.48 -0.28
CA GLY A 85 20.60 -1.36 1.16
C GLY A 85 19.26 -0.74 1.51
N ARG A 86 18.46 -0.36 0.52
CA ARG A 86 17.13 0.25 0.71
C ARG A 86 16.06 -0.82 0.77
N ARG A 87 15.11 -0.65 1.66
CA ARG A 87 14.00 -1.61 1.81
C ARG A 87 12.74 -1.09 1.15
N ARG A 88 12.22 -1.82 0.19
CA ARG A 88 10.93 -1.49 -0.44
C ARG A 88 9.79 -1.68 0.53
N ILE A 89 8.84 -0.77 0.47
CA ILE A 89 7.62 -0.77 1.28
C ILE A 89 6.49 -0.12 0.47
N ALA A 90 5.26 -0.52 0.76
CA ALA A 90 4.09 0.12 0.19
C ALA A 90 3.04 0.33 1.27
N VAL A 91 2.41 1.49 1.28
CA VAL A 91 1.32 1.79 2.22
C VAL A 91 -0.03 1.67 1.53
N ASN A 92 -1.03 1.26 2.30
CA ASN A 92 -2.40 1.14 1.84
C ASN A 92 -3.07 2.52 1.92
N LEU A 93 -3.24 3.15 0.77
CA LEU A 93 -3.86 4.48 0.68
C LEU A 93 -5.32 4.50 1.14
N ARG A 94 -6.01 3.35 1.17
CA ARG A 94 -7.37 3.30 1.70
C ARG A 94 -7.46 3.61 3.19
N LEU A 95 -6.34 3.69 3.89
CA LEU A 95 -6.29 4.07 5.30
C LEU A 95 -6.09 5.57 5.52
N ALA A 96 -5.87 6.35 4.47
CA ALA A 96 -5.86 7.81 4.52
C ALA A 96 -7.28 8.36 4.39
N GLU A 97 -7.46 9.63 4.73
CA GLU A 97 -8.73 10.29 4.53
C GLU A 97 -8.94 10.57 3.03
N PRO A 98 -10.12 10.27 2.47
CA PRO A 98 -10.35 10.36 1.02
C PRO A 98 -10.00 11.72 0.41
N GLN A 99 -10.27 12.81 1.12
CA GLN A 99 -10.00 14.16 0.61
C GLN A 99 -8.50 14.47 0.46
N ASP A 100 -7.64 13.79 1.22
CA ASP A 100 -6.20 14.03 1.18
C ASP A 100 -5.54 13.38 -0.04
N GLU A 101 -6.20 12.41 -0.65
CA GLU A 101 -5.67 11.60 -1.75
C GLU A 101 -6.59 11.55 -2.97
N ALA A 102 -7.65 12.34 -2.97
CA ALA A 102 -8.74 12.29 -3.95
C ALA A 102 -8.28 12.32 -5.41
N ASP A 103 -7.26 13.13 -5.71
CA ASP A 103 -6.82 13.39 -7.07
C ASP A 103 -5.66 12.48 -7.54
N ILE A 104 -5.20 11.56 -6.72
CA ILE A 104 -4.14 10.62 -7.10
C ILE A 104 -4.69 9.65 -8.16
N ALA A 105 -4.00 9.55 -9.30
CA ALA A 105 -4.41 8.66 -10.38
C ALA A 105 -4.23 7.19 -10.00
N ILE A 106 -5.17 6.35 -10.44
CA ILE A 106 -5.09 4.91 -10.25
C ILE A 106 -4.25 4.30 -11.38
N GLU A 107 -3.22 3.55 -11.00
CA GLU A 107 -2.43 2.71 -11.90
C GLU A 107 -2.86 1.26 -11.71
N HIS A 108 -3.29 0.61 -12.78
CA HIS A 108 -3.70 -0.79 -12.73
C HIS A 108 -2.51 -1.71 -12.97
N PHE A 109 -2.39 -2.74 -12.16
CA PHE A 109 -1.31 -3.72 -12.25
C PHE A 109 -1.86 -5.14 -12.33
N ASP A 110 -1.40 -5.90 -13.34
CA ASP A 110 -1.77 -7.30 -13.50
C ASP A 110 -0.81 -8.20 -12.71
N GLY A 111 -1.09 -8.38 -11.44
CA GLY A 111 -0.38 -9.33 -10.60
C GLY A 111 -0.91 -10.76 -10.68
N LEU A 112 -2.04 -10.95 -11.42
CA LEU A 112 -2.70 -12.24 -11.53
C LEU A 112 -2.08 -13.14 -12.60
N GLU A 113 -1.82 -12.59 -13.77
CA GLU A 113 -1.38 -13.38 -14.94
C GLU A 113 0.00 -12.98 -15.44
N LYS A 114 0.13 -11.77 -16.00
CA LYS A 114 1.32 -11.35 -16.75
C LYS A 114 2.36 -10.60 -15.91
N PHE A 115 1.99 -10.16 -14.73
CA PHE A 115 2.83 -9.37 -13.83
C PHE A 115 3.39 -8.12 -14.53
N GLU A 116 2.48 -7.30 -15.07
CA GLU A 116 2.82 -6.08 -15.82
C GLU A 116 1.84 -4.95 -15.53
N ASP A 117 2.27 -3.72 -15.79
CA ASP A 117 1.41 -2.55 -15.72
C ASP A 117 0.38 -2.58 -16.85
N LEU A 118 -0.88 -2.29 -16.49
CA LEU A 118 -1.99 -2.15 -17.41
C LEU A 118 -2.31 -0.68 -17.71
N GLY A 119 -1.60 0.26 -17.05
CA GLY A 119 -1.78 1.68 -17.22
C GLY A 119 -2.94 2.28 -16.45
N GLN A 120 -3.29 3.51 -16.82
CA GLN A 120 -4.35 4.30 -16.20
C GLN A 120 -5.57 4.35 -17.12
N ASP A 121 -6.76 4.37 -16.52
CA ASP A 121 -8.03 4.46 -17.24
C ASP A 121 -8.79 5.78 -16.97
N GLY A 122 -8.12 6.74 -16.34
CA GLY A 122 -8.69 8.05 -16.00
C GLY A 122 -9.31 8.11 -14.61
N ARG A 123 -9.47 6.96 -13.93
CA ARG A 123 -9.97 6.95 -12.55
C ARG A 123 -8.92 7.44 -11.57
N LYS A 124 -9.40 8.08 -10.51
CA LYS A 124 -8.61 8.58 -9.39
C LYS A 124 -9.03 7.86 -8.12
N VAL A 125 -8.27 8.05 -7.05
CA VAL A 125 -8.58 7.43 -5.75
C VAL A 125 -10.00 7.77 -5.30
N TRP A 126 -10.46 9.01 -5.52
CA TRP A 126 -11.82 9.42 -5.19
C TRP A 126 -12.89 8.49 -5.81
N ASP A 127 -12.68 8.07 -7.06
CA ASP A 127 -13.62 7.22 -7.77
C ASP A 127 -13.73 5.81 -7.15
N MET A 128 -12.75 5.40 -6.36
CA MET A 128 -12.75 4.11 -5.67
C MET A 128 -13.50 4.14 -4.34
N TRP A 129 -13.89 5.33 -3.86
CA TRP A 129 -14.65 5.48 -2.63
C TRP A 129 -16.16 5.57 -2.89
N PHE A 130 -16.55 6.07 -4.06
CA PHE A 130 -17.95 6.34 -4.38
C PHE A 130 -18.37 5.80 -5.74
#